data_2a8612587306e3694905c47f57908602
#
_entry.id   2a8612587306e3694905c47f57908602
#
_cell.length_a   1.000
_cell.length_b   1.000
_cell.length_c   1.000
_cell.angle_alpha   90.00
_cell.angle_beta   90.00
_cell.angle_gamma   90.00
#
_symmetry.space_group_name_H-M   'P 1'
#
loop_
_entity.id
_entity.type
_entity.pdbx_description
1 polymer ?
#
loop_
_entity_poly.entity_id
_entity_poly.type
_entity_poly.pdbx_seq_one_letter_code
_entity_poly.pdbx_strand_id
1 'polypeptide(L)'
;MSFLASAVNGIHRALPGKHKSSPHSVLIILSHAPYDGDTTWNAIRLAATLTEQGQRVHIFVMNDATDVVRVGAAPAGSEFDLQAMLRGLMARGVRIKICTTCVNRCGVARGEIIGGGVLATMADLAMWVADDDRILVF
;
A
#
# COMPACT_ATOMS: atom_id res chain seq x y z
N MET A 1 7.60 51.61 -36.25
CA MET A 1 8.59 50.82 -35.54
C MET A 1 7.85 49.83 -34.63
N SER A 2 7.88 48.61 -35.00
CA SER A 2 7.21 47.59 -34.18
C SER A 2 8.10 47.17 -33.03
N PHE A 3 7.64 47.36 -31.86
CA PHE A 3 8.25 46.74 -30.71
C PHE A 3 7.66 45.34 -30.56
N LEU A 4 8.39 44.35 -30.97
CA LEU A 4 8.13 42.98 -30.56
C LEU A 4 8.46 42.92 -29.05
N ALA A 5 7.48 43.19 -28.24
CA ALA A 5 7.52 42.77 -26.86
C ALA A 5 7.51 41.24 -26.89
N SER A 6 8.69 40.67 -26.79
CA SER A 6 8.84 39.25 -26.53
C SER A 6 8.20 39.01 -25.17
N ALA A 7 6.94 38.61 -25.21
CA ALA A 7 6.30 38.02 -24.07
C ALA A 7 7.03 36.71 -23.77
N VAL A 8 8.03 36.79 -22.93
CA VAL A 8 8.53 35.62 -22.24
C VAL A 8 7.37 35.17 -21.36
N ASN A 9 6.51 34.33 -21.92
CA ASN A 9 5.61 33.53 -21.12
C ASN A 9 6.46 32.67 -20.22
N GLY A 10 6.79 33.22 -19.07
CA GLY A 10 7.26 32.44 -17.97
C GLY A 10 6.22 31.37 -17.73
N ILE A 11 6.55 30.16 -18.12
CA ILE A 11 5.81 28.99 -17.68
C ILE A 11 5.97 28.99 -16.17
N HIS A 12 5.08 29.68 -15.49
CA HIS A 12 4.88 29.45 -14.07
C HIS A 12 4.40 28.01 -13.98
N ARG A 13 5.35 27.11 -13.82
CA ARG A 13 5.06 25.78 -13.34
C ARG A 13 4.44 25.98 -11.97
N ALA A 14 3.11 26.04 -11.93
CA ALA A 14 2.38 26.03 -10.70
C ALA A 14 2.91 24.85 -9.91
N LEU A 15 3.57 25.13 -8.79
CA LEU A 15 3.84 24.09 -7.79
C LEU A 15 2.50 23.41 -7.57
N PRO A 16 2.45 22.05 -7.56
CA PRO A 16 1.20 21.36 -7.30
C PRO A 16 0.70 21.91 -5.97
N GLY A 17 -0.32 22.78 -6.04
CA GLY A 17 -1.00 23.25 -4.86
C GLY A 17 -1.40 22.01 -4.09
N LYS A 18 -1.29 22.03 -2.76
CA LYS A 18 -1.86 20.99 -1.92
C LYS A 18 -3.33 20.93 -2.30
N HIS A 19 -3.68 20.03 -3.21
CA HIS A 19 -5.06 19.69 -3.48
C HIS A 19 -5.59 19.12 -2.16
N LYS A 20 -6.29 19.96 -1.42
CA LYS A 20 -7.19 19.51 -0.37
C LYS A 20 -8.43 18.90 -1.07
N SER A 21 -8.20 17.89 -1.88
CA SER A 21 -9.28 16.99 -2.25
C SER A 21 -9.70 16.26 -0.98
N SER A 22 -11.00 16.08 -0.81
CA SER A 22 -11.52 15.19 0.24
C SER A 22 -10.71 13.88 0.23
N PRO A 23 -10.38 13.32 1.40
CA PRO A 23 -9.57 12.11 1.43
C PRO A 23 -10.28 11.00 0.64
N HIS A 24 -9.60 10.49 -0.37
CA HIS A 24 -10.04 9.30 -1.08
C HIS A 24 -9.64 8.04 -0.29
N SER A 25 -10.38 6.98 -0.47
CA SER A 25 -9.99 5.66 0.00
C SER A 25 -9.30 4.89 -1.12
N VAL A 26 -8.18 4.27 -0.78
CA VAL A 26 -7.36 3.52 -1.72
C VAL A 26 -7.14 2.13 -1.17
N LEU A 27 -7.58 1.12 -1.91
CA LEU A 27 -7.30 -0.28 -1.62
C LEU A 27 -6.06 -0.70 -2.40
N ILE A 28 -5.05 -1.18 -1.69
CA ILE A 28 -3.87 -1.81 -2.28
C ILE A 28 -3.96 -3.31 -2.02
N ILE A 29 -4.00 -4.09 -3.08
CA ILE A 29 -3.96 -5.54 -3.01
C ILE A 29 -2.53 -6.00 -3.25
N LEU A 30 -1.93 -6.64 -2.26
CA LEU A 30 -0.62 -7.27 -2.38
C LEU A 30 -0.81 -8.72 -2.79
N SER A 31 -0.29 -9.08 -3.94
CA SER A 31 -0.40 -10.41 -4.54
C SER A 31 0.95 -11.04 -4.86
N HIS A 32 1.99 -10.23 -5.01
CA HIS A 32 3.33 -10.67 -5.37
C HIS A 32 4.14 -11.09 -4.14
N ALA A 33 5.01 -12.10 -4.30
CA ALA A 33 5.90 -12.56 -3.24
C ALA A 33 6.78 -11.42 -2.73
N PRO A 34 6.87 -11.22 -1.40
CA PRO A 34 7.79 -10.24 -0.84
C PRO A 34 9.23 -10.70 -1.07
N TYR A 35 10.14 -9.73 -1.17
CA TYR A 35 11.56 -9.98 -1.39
C TYR A 35 11.91 -10.68 -2.73
N ASP A 36 10.94 -10.84 -3.61
CA ASP A 36 11.12 -11.24 -5.01
C ASP A 36 11.01 -9.98 -5.90
N GLY A 37 12.11 -9.26 -6.02
CA GLY A 37 12.13 -7.93 -6.63
C GLY A 37 11.50 -6.86 -5.73
N ASP A 38 11.17 -5.72 -6.33
CA ASP A 38 10.79 -4.50 -5.61
C ASP A 38 9.27 -4.24 -5.57
N THR A 39 8.46 -5.13 -6.14
CA THR A 39 7.02 -4.90 -6.31
C THR A 39 6.31 -4.65 -4.98
N THR A 40 6.47 -5.56 -4.03
CA THR A 40 5.83 -5.44 -2.71
C THR A 40 6.39 -4.25 -1.91
N TRP A 41 7.69 -4.03 -1.95
CA TRP A 41 8.32 -2.89 -1.32
C TRP A 41 7.78 -1.56 -1.87
N ASN A 42 7.68 -1.42 -3.18
CA ASN A 42 7.12 -0.21 -3.80
C ASN A 42 5.65 0.00 -3.46
N ALA A 43 4.86 -1.07 -3.39
CA ALA A 43 3.45 -0.99 -2.97
C ALA A 43 3.32 -0.44 -1.54
N ILE A 44 4.16 -0.91 -0.62
CA ILE A 44 4.16 -0.45 0.78
C ILE A 44 4.64 1.02 0.86
N ARG A 45 5.63 1.41 0.08
CA ARG A 45 6.08 2.81 -0.02
C ARG A 45 4.96 3.72 -0.53
N LEU A 46 4.24 3.27 -1.56
CA LEU A 46 3.08 4.02 -2.07
C LEU A 46 2.01 4.17 -0.99
N ALA A 47 1.71 3.10 -0.25
CA ALA A 47 0.77 3.16 0.87
C ALA A 47 1.19 4.19 1.91
N ALA A 48 2.47 4.24 2.27
CA ALA A 48 3.01 5.22 3.20
C ALA A 48 2.84 6.65 2.68
N THR A 49 3.20 6.90 1.43
CA THR A 49 3.08 8.22 0.80
C THR A 49 1.62 8.68 0.70
N LEU A 50 0.70 7.79 0.33
CA LEU A 50 -0.73 8.09 0.29
C LEU A 50 -1.25 8.45 1.69
N THR A 51 -0.82 7.73 2.72
CA THR A 51 -1.19 8.00 4.11
C THR A 51 -0.65 9.37 4.55
N GLU A 52 0.58 9.71 4.20
CA GLU A 52 1.17 11.04 4.46
C GLU A 52 0.40 12.17 3.78
N GLN A 53 -0.17 11.91 2.62
CA GLN A 53 -1.02 12.85 1.89
C GLN A 53 -2.46 12.92 2.43
N GLY A 54 -2.77 12.21 3.50
CA GLY A 54 -4.09 12.22 4.13
C GLY A 54 -5.13 11.32 3.45
N GLN A 55 -4.72 10.43 2.56
CA GLN A 55 -5.61 9.44 1.97
C GLN A 55 -5.89 8.30 2.96
N ARG A 56 -7.06 7.71 2.88
CA ARG A 56 -7.38 6.48 3.63
C ARG A 56 -6.86 5.28 2.86
N VAL A 57 -6.00 4.49 3.47
CA VAL A 57 -5.40 3.33 2.82
C VAL A 57 -5.83 2.04 3.49
N HIS A 58 -6.27 1.10 2.68
CA HIS A 58 -6.51 -0.29 3.04
C HIS A 58 -5.52 -1.19 2.30
N ILE A 59 -5.02 -2.20 2.97
CA ILE A 59 -4.15 -3.21 2.35
C ILE A 59 -4.79 -4.59 2.52
N PHE A 60 -4.94 -5.30 1.42
CA PHE A 60 -5.36 -6.70 1.42
C PHE A 60 -4.22 -7.58 0.92
N VAL A 61 -3.82 -8.54 1.75
CA VAL A 61 -2.70 -9.45 1.46
C VAL A 61 -3.25 -10.80 1.02
N MET A 62 -2.84 -11.26 -0.15
CA MET A 62 -3.27 -12.55 -0.70
C MET A 62 -2.19 -13.21 -1.56
N ASN A 63 -2.47 -14.41 -2.03
CA ASN A 63 -1.57 -15.19 -2.89
C ASN A 63 -0.14 -15.29 -2.28
N ASP A 64 0.87 -15.13 -3.12
CA ASP A 64 2.27 -15.23 -2.71
C ASP A 64 2.73 -14.09 -1.79
N ALA A 65 1.97 -13.00 -1.70
CA ALA A 65 2.24 -11.93 -0.76
C ALA A 65 2.00 -12.31 0.71
N THR A 66 1.36 -13.44 0.98
CA THR A 66 1.05 -13.89 2.35
C THR A 66 2.29 -13.98 3.24
N ASP A 67 3.45 -14.28 2.68
CA ASP A 67 4.72 -14.32 3.44
C ASP A 67 5.12 -12.96 4.03
N VAL A 68 4.61 -11.85 3.52
CA VAL A 68 4.97 -10.52 4.06
C VAL A 68 4.46 -10.30 5.47
N VAL A 69 3.42 -11.01 5.87
CA VAL A 69 2.83 -10.90 7.22
C VAL A 69 3.31 -11.99 8.18
N ARG A 70 4.12 -12.93 7.71
CA ARG A 70 4.68 -13.98 8.53
C ARG A 70 5.88 -13.47 9.33
N VAL A 71 5.83 -13.61 10.65
CA VAL A 71 6.91 -13.17 11.55
C VAL A 71 8.22 -13.85 11.16
N GLY A 72 9.30 -13.07 11.04
CA GLY A 72 10.63 -13.57 10.73
C GLY A 72 10.84 -13.98 9.26
N ALA A 73 9.93 -13.63 8.35
CA ALA A 73 10.03 -13.99 6.94
C ALA A 73 11.08 -13.21 6.15
N ALA A 74 11.60 -12.10 6.69
CA ALA A 74 12.63 -11.33 6.00
C ALA A 74 13.92 -12.15 5.84
N PRO A 75 14.45 -12.30 4.62
CA PRO A 75 15.72 -12.97 4.40
C PRO A 75 16.85 -12.29 5.14
N ALA A 76 17.85 -13.06 5.59
CA ALA A 76 19.05 -12.52 6.20
C ALA A 76 19.75 -11.55 5.22
N GLY A 77 20.12 -10.36 5.69
CA GLY A 77 20.76 -9.34 4.87
C GLY A 77 19.83 -8.55 3.96
N SER A 78 18.51 -8.68 4.13
CA SER A 78 17.53 -7.85 3.40
C SER A 78 17.78 -6.37 3.69
N GLU A 79 17.77 -5.56 2.64
CA GLU A 79 17.92 -4.10 2.75
C GLU A 79 16.71 -3.48 3.46
N PHE A 80 15.52 -4.08 3.31
CA PHE A 80 14.27 -3.58 3.88
C PHE A 80 13.62 -4.63 4.76
N ASP A 81 13.06 -4.18 5.88
CA ASP A 81 12.15 -4.97 6.71
C ASP A 81 10.70 -4.59 6.37
N LEU A 82 10.09 -5.35 5.47
CA LEU A 82 8.72 -5.07 5.00
C LEU A 82 7.69 -5.21 6.12
N GLN A 83 7.93 -6.08 7.09
CA GLN A 83 7.03 -6.25 8.23
C GLN A 83 7.07 -5.03 9.16
N ALA A 84 8.25 -4.48 9.43
CA ALA A 84 8.38 -3.24 10.19
C ALA A 84 7.67 -2.08 9.46
N MET A 85 7.78 -2.02 8.15
CA MET A 85 7.07 -1.02 7.34
C MET A 85 5.55 -1.17 7.47
N LEU A 86 5.02 -2.39 7.40
CA LEU A 86 3.59 -2.67 7.59
C LEU A 86 3.12 -2.32 9.01
N ARG A 87 3.89 -2.65 10.04
CA ARG A 87 3.58 -2.26 11.42
C ARG A 87 3.53 -0.74 11.57
N GLY A 88 4.45 -0.03 10.94
CA GLY A 88 4.45 1.43 10.92
C GLY A 88 3.18 2.01 10.28
N LEU A 89 2.70 1.41 9.18
CA LEU A 89 1.44 1.79 8.54
C LEU A 89 0.24 1.53 9.45
N MET A 90 0.18 0.37 10.10
CA MET A 90 -0.90 0.04 11.05
C MET A 90 -0.92 1.01 12.23
N ALA A 91 0.24 1.41 12.76
CA ALA A 91 0.34 2.41 13.82
C ALA A 91 -0.22 3.79 13.37
N ARG A 92 -0.25 4.05 12.08
CA ARG A 92 -0.82 5.27 11.47
C ARG A 92 -2.28 5.12 11.03
N GLY A 93 -2.92 4.00 11.37
CA GLY A 93 -4.33 3.75 11.10
C GLY A 93 -4.63 3.03 9.79
N VAL A 94 -3.63 2.56 9.04
CA VAL A 94 -3.84 1.71 7.87
C VAL A 94 -4.38 0.35 8.32
N ARG A 95 -5.49 -0.07 7.73
CA ARG A 95 -6.11 -1.36 8.03
C ARG A 95 -5.58 -2.42 7.07
N ILE A 96 -5.10 -3.53 7.63
CA ILE A 96 -4.54 -4.65 6.86
C ILE A 96 -5.40 -5.87 7.10
N LYS A 97 -5.94 -6.42 6.02
CA LYS A 97 -6.63 -7.71 6.00
C LYS A 97 -5.81 -8.75 5.25
N ILE A 98 -5.88 -9.98 5.69
CA ILE A 98 -5.06 -11.09 5.21
C ILE A 98 -6.00 -12.22 4.79
N CYS A 99 -5.84 -12.71 3.57
CA CYS A 99 -6.64 -13.80 3.03
C CYS A 99 -6.48 -15.09 3.86
N THR A 100 -7.54 -15.51 4.54
CA THR A 100 -7.54 -16.72 5.37
C THR A 100 -7.22 -17.96 4.55
N THR A 101 -7.82 -18.10 3.37
CA THR A 101 -7.57 -19.24 2.48
C THR A 101 -6.09 -19.31 2.07
N CYS A 102 -5.48 -18.17 1.74
CA CYS A 102 -4.07 -18.11 1.36
C CYS A 102 -3.15 -18.46 2.53
N VAL A 103 -3.44 -17.97 3.73
CA VAL A 103 -2.71 -18.31 4.96
C VAL A 103 -2.74 -19.83 5.20
N ASN A 104 -3.92 -20.44 5.09
CA ASN A 104 -4.07 -21.88 5.27
C ASN A 104 -3.32 -22.69 4.20
N ARG A 105 -3.38 -22.28 2.95
CA ARG A 105 -2.68 -22.96 1.84
C ARG A 105 -1.17 -22.82 1.92
N CYS A 106 -0.68 -21.70 2.43
CA CYS A 106 0.76 -21.48 2.65
C CYS A 106 1.28 -22.12 3.94
N GLY A 107 0.42 -22.75 4.73
CA GLY A 107 0.82 -23.42 5.98
C GLY A 107 1.25 -22.45 7.08
N VAL A 108 0.82 -21.19 7.04
CA VAL A 108 1.16 -20.18 8.05
C VAL A 108 0.23 -20.36 9.26
N ALA A 109 0.79 -20.57 10.43
CA ALA A 109 0.02 -20.63 11.67
C ALA A 109 -0.42 -19.23 12.11
N ARG A 110 -1.59 -19.13 12.76
CA ARG A 110 -2.11 -17.82 13.23
C ARG A 110 -1.15 -17.08 14.15
N GLY A 111 -0.41 -17.80 15.00
CA GLY A 111 0.62 -17.21 15.89
C GLY A 111 1.87 -16.71 15.16
N GLU A 112 2.04 -17.01 13.89
CA GLU A 112 3.14 -16.57 13.06
C GLU A 112 2.84 -15.26 12.29
N ILE A 113 1.61 -14.77 12.39
CA ILE A 113 1.17 -13.56 11.69
C ILE A 113 1.49 -12.33 12.54
N ILE A 114 1.99 -11.27 11.91
CA ILE A 114 2.25 -10.00 12.60
C ILE A 114 0.99 -9.48 13.29
N GLY A 115 1.14 -8.96 14.51
CA GLY A 115 0.02 -8.37 15.26
C GLY A 115 -0.59 -7.17 14.53
N GLY A 116 -1.91 -7.05 14.61
CA GLY A 116 -2.67 -5.96 14.02
C GLY A 116 -3.30 -6.28 12.66
N GLY A 117 -2.80 -7.27 11.93
CA GLY A 117 -3.45 -7.78 10.73
C GLY A 117 -4.66 -8.66 11.07
N VAL A 118 -5.72 -8.55 10.28
CA VAL A 118 -6.97 -9.28 10.50
C VAL A 118 -7.17 -10.32 9.41
N LEU A 119 -7.38 -11.58 9.80
CA LEU A 119 -7.77 -12.63 8.85
C LEU A 119 -9.13 -12.32 8.26
N ALA A 120 -9.25 -12.45 6.95
CA ALA A 120 -10.42 -12.03 6.19
C ALA A 120 -10.77 -13.03 5.10
N THR A 121 -12.00 -12.91 4.63
CA THR A 121 -12.57 -13.74 3.57
C THR A 121 -12.58 -13.01 2.23
N MET A 122 -12.91 -13.71 1.17
CA MET A 122 -13.15 -13.10 -0.14
C MET A 122 -14.34 -12.12 -0.10
N ALA A 123 -15.34 -12.38 0.75
CA ALA A 123 -16.45 -11.46 0.95
C ALA A 123 -15.98 -10.12 1.56
N ASP A 124 -15.03 -10.17 2.48
CA ASP A 124 -14.42 -8.96 3.05
C ASP A 124 -13.67 -8.16 2.00
N LEU A 125 -12.93 -8.83 1.13
CA LEU A 125 -12.25 -8.19 0.00
C LEU A 125 -13.26 -7.53 -0.95
N ALA A 126 -14.33 -8.26 -1.29
CA ALA A 126 -15.37 -7.75 -2.17
C ALA A 126 -16.03 -6.48 -1.60
N MET A 127 -16.24 -6.41 -0.30
CA MET A 127 -16.76 -5.19 0.36
C MET A 127 -15.80 -4.02 0.18
N TRP A 128 -14.51 -4.22 0.39
CA TRP A 128 -13.52 -3.17 0.20
C TRP A 128 -13.42 -2.74 -1.27
N VAL A 129 -13.45 -3.69 -2.20
CA VAL A 129 -13.46 -3.38 -3.64
C VAL A 129 -14.67 -2.53 -4.03
N ALA A 130 -15.84 -2.80 -3.44
CA ALA A 130 -17.05 -2.03 -3.72
C ALA A 130 -17.04 -0.64 -3.07
N ASP A 131 -16.41 -0.50 -1.90
CA ASP A 131 -16.49 0.71 -1.08
C ASP A 131 -15.32 1.68 -1.30
N ASP A 132 -14.14 1.19 -1.65
CA ASP A 132 -12.97 2.03 -1.87
C ASP A 132 -13.03 2.76 -3.20
N ASP A 133 -12.56 4.01 -3.22
CA ASP A 133 -12.60 4.86 -4.41
C ASP A 133 -11.64 4.41 -5.51
N ARG A 134 -10.51 3.85 -5.12
CA ARG A 134 -9.47 3.37 -6.04
C ARG A 134 -8.91 2.04 -5.58
N ILE A 135 -8.56 1.20 -6.55
CA ILE A 135 -8.02 -0.14 -6.32
C ILE A 135 -6.73 -0.29 -7.11
N LEU A 136 -5.67 -0.67 -6.43
CA LEU A 136 -4.36 -0.95 -7.02
C LEU A 136 -3.95 -2.37 -6.67
N VAL A 137 -3.44 -3.10 -7.64
CA VAL A 137 -2.95 -4.48 -7.45
C VAL A 137 -1.46 -4.53 -7.75
N PHE A 138 -0.72 -5.10 -6.83
CA PHE A 138 0.73 -5.31 -6.96
C PHE A 138 1.10 -6.78 -6.81
#